data_3c6b8a432ac24fb7c1ee794980629d31
#
_entry.id   3c6b8a432ac24fb7c1ee794980629d31
#
_cell.length_a   1.000
_cell.length_b   1.000
_cell.length_c   1.000
_cell.angle_alpha   90.00
_cell.angle_beta   90.00
_cell.angle_gamma   90.00
#
_symmetry.space_group_name_H-M   'P 1'
#
loop_
_entity.id
_entity.type
_entity.pdbx_description
1 polymer ?
#
loop_
_entity_poly.entity_id
_entity_poly.type
_entity_poly.pdbx_seq_one_letter_code
_entity_poly.pdbx_strand_id
1 'polypeptide(L)'
;MVKKEDVRAELDKQYRKDLNTVLQTEVGRRVFSYLLMDCGLMESLPQGNSKDIFMAGRRAVAIALSFAVDSIDWPKRTSGLELRQLAEREYTTLKLNIHDDLEREEASGRKMTLNAANPK
;
A
#
# COMPACT_ATOMS: atom_id res chain seq x y z
N MET A 1 -29.46 11.07 24.89
CA MET A 1 -28.67 12.02 24.07
C MET A 1 -27.49 11.31 23.45
N VAL A 2 -27.30 11.52 22.15
CA VAL A 2 -26.19 10.91 21.42
C VAL A 2 -24.89 11.61 21.79
N LYS A 3 -23.86 10.85 22.16
CA LYS A 3 -22.55 11.37 22.53
C LYS A 3 -21.61 11.34 21.32
N LYS A 4 -20.54 12.14 21.36
CA LYS A 4 -19.51 12.15 20.32
C LYS A 4 -18.86 10.77 20.18
N GLU A 5 -18.65 10.07 21.28
CA GLU A 5 -18.07 8.73 21.30
C GLU A 5 -18.95 7.72 20.53
N ASP A 6 -20.27 7.88 20.63
CA ASP A 6 -21.20 7.00 19.92
C ASP A 6 -21.12 7.20 18.41
N VAL A 7 -21.03 8.47 17.99
CA VAL A 7 -20.86 8.80 16.57
C VAL A 7 -19.54 8.26 16.04
N ARG A 8 -18.47 8.44 16.80
CA ARG A 8 -17.15 7.95 16.41
C ARG A 8 -17.11 6.43 16.28
N ALA A 9 -17.75 5.73 17.21
CA ALA A 9 -17.83 4.28 17.15
C ALA A 9 -18.55 3.79 15.90
N GLU A 10 -19.62 4.47 15.50
CA GLU A 10 -20.34 4.13 14.28
C GLU A 10 -19.54 4.44 13.03
N LEU A 11 -18.81 5.56 13.03
CA LEU A 11 -17.90 5.90 11.93
C LEU A 11 -16.80 4.87 11.80
N ASP A 12 -16.24 4.39 12.90
CA ASP A 12 -15.20 3.35 12.88
C ASP A 12 -15.74 2.03 12.32
N LYS A 13 -16.97 1.66 12.67
CA LYS A 13 -17.61 0.48 12.10
C LYS A 13 -17.78 0.62 10.60
N GLN A 14 -18.25 1.77 10.15
CA GLN A 14 -18.45 2.02 8.72
C GLN A 14 -17.12 2.00 7.99
N TYR A 15 -16.10 2.63 8.56
CA TYR A 15 -14.75 2.64 8.00
C TYR A 15 -14.22 1.23 7.78
N ARG A 16 -14.38 0.35 8.77
CA ARG A 16 -13.95 -1.05 8.66
C ARG A 16 -14.68 -1.78 7.55
N LYS A 17 -16.00 -1.58 7.45
CA LYS A 17 -16.79 -2.17 6.35
C LYS A 17 -16.29 -1.70 5.00
N ASP A 18 -16.02 -0.41 4.88
CA ASP A 18 -15.55 0.19 3.64
C ASP A 18 -14.15 -0.32 3.27
N LEU A 19 -13.27 -0.44 4.25
CA LEU A 19 -11.95 -1.04 4.03
C LEU A 19 -12.06 -2.46 3.50
N ASN A 20 -12.97 -3.25 4.06
CA ASN A 20 -13.19 -4.60 3.55
C ASN A 20 -13.63 -4.57 2.09
N THR A 21 -14.60 -3.72 1.77
CA THR A 21 -15.09 -3.59 0.41
C THR A 21 -13.96 -3.24 -0.55
N VAL A 22 -13.12 -2.29 -0.17
CA VAL A 22 -11.94 -1.89 -0.94
C VAL A 22 -10.98 -3.08 -1.14
N LEU A 23 -10.71 -3.81 -0.08
CA LEU A 23 -9.74 -4.91 -0.11
C LEU A 23 -10.26 -6.18 -0.79
N GLN A 24 -11.56 -6.26 -1.09
CA GLN A 24 -12.11 -7.38 -1.87
C GLN A 24 -11.72 -7.29 -3.34
N THR A 25 -11.29 -6.15 -3.82
CA THR A 25 -10.88 -5.98 -5.22
C THR A 25 -9.36 -5.89 -5.32
N GLU A 26 -8.82 -6.39 -6.42
CA GLU A 26 -7.38 -6.28 -6.69
C GLU A 26 -6.93 -4.83 -6.80
N VAL A 27 -7.73 -3.99 -7.46
CA VAL A 27 -7.44 -2.56 -7.58
C VAL A 27 -7.37 -1.89 -6.21
N GLY A 28 -8.36 -2.17 -5.35
CA GLY A 28 -8.37 -1.64 -3.99
C GLY A 28 -7.16 -2.08 -3.19
N ARG A 29 -6.77 -3.34 -3.31
CA ARG A 29 -5.58 -3.87 -2.63
C ARG A 29 -4.30 -3.20 -3.13
N ARG A 30 -4.18 -2.93 -4.44
CA ARG A 30 -3.02 -2.20 -4.99
C ARG A 30 -2.92 -0.79 -4.42
N VAL A 31 -4.03 -0.07 -4.40
CA VAL A 31 -4.08 1.29 -3.82
C VAL A 31 -3.69 1.26 -2.36
N PHE A 32 -4.24 0.33 -1.61
CA PHE A 32 -3.94 0.16 -0.18
C PHE A 32 -2.44 -0.11 0.04
N SER A 33 -1.87 -1.04 -0.71
CA SER A 33 -0.44 -1.38 -0.61
C SER A 33 0.45 -0.19 -0.95
N TYR A 34 0.10 0.55 -2.00
CA TYR A 34 0.83 1.76 -2.39
C TYR A 34 0.83 2.79 -1.24
N LEU A 35 -0.34 3.02 -0.63
CA LEU A 35 -0.45 3.96 0.48
C LEU A 35 0.39 3.54 1.69
N LEU A 36 0.39 2.25 2.02
CA LEU A 36 1.20 1.74 3.12
C LEU A 36 2.69 1.96 2.86
N MET A 37 3.12 1.68 1.63
CA MET A 37 4.53 1.85 1.27
C MET A 37 4.91 3.32 1.20
N ASP A 38 4.04 4.18 0.64
CA ASP A 38 4.26 5.62 0.58
C ASP A 38 4.33 6.24 1.99
N CYS A 39 3.57 5.71 2.93
CA CYS A 39 3.62 6.13 4.32
C CYS A 39 4.81 5.54 5.10
N GLY A 40 5.68 4.80 4.45
CA GLY A 40 6.92 4.32 5.05
C GLY A 40 6.76 3.16 6.03
N LEU A 41 5.78 2.27 5.79
CA LEU A 41 5.55 1.12 6.68
C LEU A 41 6.81 0.27 6.87
N MET A 42 7.57 0.09 5.79
CA MET A 42 8.78 -0.75 5.79
C MET A 42 10.06 0.07 5.89
N GLU A 43 9.96 1.36 6.10
CA GLU A 43 11.15 2.19 6.22
C GLU A 43 11.88 2.00 7.54
N SER A 44 13.18 2.09 7.42
CA SER A 44 14.09 1.89 8.52
C SER A 44 14.39 3.21 9.25
N LEU A 45 15.11 3.14 10.14
CA LEU A 45 15.71 3.88 11.24
C LEU A 45 15.71 5.42 11.12
N PRO A 46 15.43 6.09 12.24
CA PRO A 46 15.52 7.55 12.37
C PRO A 46 16.93 8.05 12.06
N GLN A 47 17.00 9.22 11.45
CA GLN A 47 18.26 9.88 11.10
C GLN A 47 18.61 11.04 12.05
N GLY A 48 17.81 11.24 13.10
CA GLY A 48 18.07 12.24 14.11
C GLY A 48 17.82 13.69 13.70
N ASN A 49 16.89 13.94 12.78
CA ASN A 49 16.56 15.30 12.32
C ASN A 49 15.05 15.54 12.22
N SER A 50 14.64 16.74 11.85
CA SER A 50 13.22 17.09 11.73
C SER A 50 12.45 16.25 10.71
N LYS A 51 13.14 15.70 9.73
CA LYS A 51 12.56 14.79 8.75
C LYS A 51 12.07 13.51 9.40
N ASP A 52 12.73 13.06 10.48
CA ASP A 52 12.31 11.85 11.22
C ASP A 52 10.94 12.02 11.86
N ILE A 53 10.61 13.21 12.36
CA ILE A 53 9.31 13.50 12.97
C ILE A 53 8.20 13.34 11.92
N PHE A 54 8.42 13.90 10.74
CA PHE A 54 7.50 13.81 9.62
C PHE A 54 7.33 12.35 9.18
N MET A 55 8.43 11.63 8.99
CA MET A 55 8.41 10.23 8.55
C MET A 55 7.78 9.33 9.61
N ALA A 56 8.04 9.58 10.89
CA ALA A 56 7.42 8.84 11.99
C ALA A 56 5.89 9.03 11.98
N GLY A 57 5.41 10.24 11.70
CA GLY A 57 3.99 10.52 11.58
C GLY A 57 3.34 9.75 10.41
N ARG A 58 3.98 9.74 9.26
CA ARG A 58 3.51 8.99 8.09
C ARG A 58 3.46 7.49 8.40
N ARG A 59 4.51 6.97 9.01
CA ARG A 59 4.58 5.56 9.38
C ARG A 59 3.50 5.18 10.39
N ALA A 60 3.18 6.08 11.32
CA ALA A 60 2.10 5.86 12.29
C ALA A 60 0.76 5.67 11.59
N VAL A 61 0.49 6.42 10.52
CA VAL A 61 -0.73 6.26 9.71
C VAL A 61 -0.75 4.86 9.07
N ALA A 62 0.36 4.43 8.49
CA ALA A 62 0.46 3.11 7.86
C ALA A 62 0.24 1.99 8.89
N ILE A 63 0.82 2.11 10.06
CA ILE A 63 0.65 1.15 11.16
C ILE A 63 -0.82 1.12 11.60
N ALA A 64 -1.45 2.28 11.77
CA ALA A 64 -2.86 2.37 12.16
C ALA A 64 -3.78 1.71 11.11
N LEU A 65 -3.51 1.95 9.83
CA LEU A 65 -4.26 1.32 8.73
C LEU A 65 -4.10 -0.21 8.75
N SER A 66 -2.89 -0.70 8.95
CA SER A 66 -2.61 -2.13 9.04
C SER A 66 -3.36 -2.78 10.21
N PHE A 67 -3.35 -2.14 11.38
CA PHE A 67 -4.10 -2.62 12.54
C PHE A 67 -5.60 -2.60 12.28
N ALA A 68 -6.12 -1.56 11.64
CA ALA A 68 -7.54 -1.48 11.32
C ALA A 68 -7.97 -2.65 10.44
N VAL A 69 -7.17 -2.99 9.43
CA VAL A 69 -7.45 -4.14 8.56
C VAL A 69 -7.34 -5.46 9.32
N ASP A 70 -6.24 -5.64 10.06
CA ASP A 70 -5.98 -6.90 10.78
C ASP A 70 -7.03 -7.18 11.87
N SER A 71 -7.62 -6.13 12.43
CA SER A 71 -8.64 -6.26 13.48
C SER A 71 -10.03 -6.57 12.94
N ILE A 72 -10.20 -6.54 11.62
CA ILE A 72 -11.51 -6.84 11.03
C ILE A 72 -11.78 -8.33 11.10
N ASP A 73 -12.76 -8.68 11.89
CA ASP A 73 -13.24 -10.04 11.98
C ASP A 73 -14.43 -10.19 11.02
N TRP A 74 -14.14 -10.80 9.89
CA TRP A 74 -15.12 -10.93 8.82
C TRP A 74 -15.90 -12.21 8.96
N PRO A 75 -17.23 -12.14 8.95
CA PRO A 75 -18.04 -13.36 8.96
C PRO A 75 -17.95 -14.12 7.64
N LYS A 76 -17.16 -13.63 6.71
CA LYS A 76 -16.99 -14.22 5.39
C LYS A 76 -15.56 -14.71 5.21
N ARG A 77 -15.39 -15.61 4.30
CA ARG A 77 -14.26 -16.43 3.85
C ARG A 77 -12.84 -15.92 4.11
N THR A 78 -12.61 -14.61 4.23
CA THR A 78 -11.25 -14.06 4.28
C THR A 78 -11.14 -13.04 5.41
N SER A 79 -10.23 -13.25 6.34
CA SER A 79 -9.96 -12.31 7.42
C SER A 79 -9.24 -11.07 6.88
N GLY A 80 -9.28 -9.97 7.65
CA GLY A 80 -8.54 -8.76 7.31
C GLY A 80 -7.06 -9.01 7.17
N LEU A 81 -6.49 -9.85 8.05
CA LEU A 81 -5.07 -10.23 7.97
C LEU A 81 -4.75 -10.95 6.66
N GLU A 82 -5.59 -11.90 6.25
CA GLU A 82 -5.42 -12.60 4.98
C GLU A 82 -5.48 -11.65 3.78
N LEU A 83 -6.41 -10.71 3.81
CA LEU A 83 -6.53 -9.69 2.76
C LEU A 83 -5.29 -8.80 2.69
N ARG A 84 -4.76 -8.40 3.84
CA ARG A 84 -3.54 -7.61 3.89
C ARG A 84 -2.34 -8.40 3.37
N GLN A 85 -2.22 -9.66 3.74
CA GLN A 85 -1.16 -10.53 3.23
C GLN A 85 -1.28 -10.75 1.73
N LEU A 86 -2.50 -10.93 1.23
CA LEU A 86 -2.75 -11.02 -0.20
C LEU A 86 -2.33 -9.74 -0.91
N ALA A 87 -2.68 -8.58 -0.35
CA ALA A 87 -2.30 -7.28 -0.91
C ALA A 87 -0.77 -7.13 -0.99
N GLU A 88 -0.05 -7.55 0.04
CA GLU A 88 1.41 -7.53 0.06
C GLU A 88 2.01 -8.41 -1.04
N ARG A 89 1.48 -9.62 -1.19
CA ARG A 89 1.95 -10.55 -2.23
C ARG A 89 1.70 -10.01 -3.63
N GLU A 90 0.50 -9.49 -3.87
CA GLU A 90 0.15 -8.90 -5.16
C GLU A 90 1.03 -7.69 -5.48
N TYR A 91 1.29 -6.86 -4.48
CA TYR A 91 2.13 -5.68 -4.64
C TYR A 91 3.59 -6.05 -4.94
N THR A 92 4.11 -7.05 -4.26
CA THR A 92 5.46 -7.58 -4.51
C THR A 92 5.58 -8.11 -5.93
N THR A 93 4.59 -8.89 -6.37
CA THR A 93 4.55 -9.41 -7.74
C THR A 93 4.48 -8.28 -8.76
N LEU A 94 3.66 -7.27 -8.50
CA LEU A 94 3.55 -6.10 -9.38
C LEU A 94 4.88 -5.37 -9.50
N LYS A 95 5.56 -5.14 -8.40
CA LYS A 95 6.87 -4.48 -8.39
C LYS A 95 7.90 -5.26 -9.21
N LEU A 96 7.93 -6.58 -9.04
CA LEU A 96 8.84 -7.44 -9.79
C LEU A 96 8.54 -7.39 -11.29
N ASN A 97 7.27 -7.44 -11.66
CA ASN A 97 6.86 -7.38 -13.06
C ASN A 97 7.22 -6.04 -13.70
N ILE A 98 7.00 -4.95 -12.99
CA ILE A 98 7.36 -3.61 -13.46
C ILE A 98 8.88 -3.51 -13.63
N HIS A 99 9.63 -4.00 -12.66
CA HIS A 99 11.10 -4.00 -12.74
C HIS A 99 11.59 -4.77 -13.96
N ASP A 100 11.04 -5.96 -14.19
CA ASP A 100 11.43 -6.79 -15.35
C ASP A 100 11.05 -6.12 -16.66
N ASP A 101 9.88 -5.50 -16.73
CA ASP A 101 9.43 -4.78 -17.91
C ASP A 101 10.35 -3.58 -18.22
N LEU A 102 10.73 -2.84 -17.20
CA LEU A 102 11.65 -1.70 -17.35
C LEU A 102 13.04 -2.16 -17.79
N GLU A 103 13.53 -3.27 -17.25
CA GLU A 103 14.81 -3.83 -17.69
C GLU A 103 14.76 -4.24 -19.16
N ARG A 104 13.67 -4.85 -19.60
CA ARG A 104 13.48 -5.22 -21.02
C ARG A 104 13.40 -3.97 -21.90
N GLU A 105 12.68 -2.96 -21.47
CA GLU A 105 12.58 -1.69 -22.20
C GLU A 105 13.93 -1.00 -22.30
N GLU A 106 14.69 -0.99 -21.22
CA GLU A 106 16.03 -0.43 -21.18
C GLU A 106 16.97 -1.14 -22.13
N ALA A 107 16.93 -2.48 -22.14
CA ALA A 107 17.72 -3.29 -23.06
C ALA A 107 17.32 -3.02 -24.51
N SER A 108 16.02 -2.94 -24.79
CA SER A 108 15.51 -2.59 -26.13
C SER A 108 15.88 -1.17 -26.51
N GLY A 109 15.77 -0.23 -25.56
CA GLY A 109 16.14 1.17 -25.75
C GLY A 109 17.61 1.35 -26.06
N ARG A 110 18.48 0.60 -25.41
CA ARG A 110 19.92 0.60 -25.70
C ARG A 110 20.19 0.11 -27.12
N LYS A 111 19.55 -0.96 -27.56
CA LYS A 111 19.65 -1.46 -28.94
C LYS A 111 19.15 -0.40 -29.92
N MET A 112 18.00 0.18 -29.66
CA MET A 112 17.43 1.23 -30.49
C MET A 112 18.31 2.46 -30.54
N THR A 113 18.91 2.87 -29.43
CA THR A 113 19.83 3.99 -29.36
C THR A 113 21.08 3.74 -30.17
N LEU A 114 21.65 2.55 -30.08
CA LEU A 114 22.80 2.16 -30.88
C LEU A 114 22.49 2.20 -32.38
N ASN A 115 21.31 1.70 -32.77
CA ASN A 115 20.87 1.72 -34.15
C ASN A 115 20.50 3.14 -34.60
N ALA A 116 19.91 3.93 -33.74
CA ALA A 116 19.48 5.30 -34.05
C ALA A 116 20.62 6.31 -34.06
N ALA A 117 21.72 6.04 -33.39
CA ALA A 117 22.88 6.90 -33.41
C ALA A 117 23.50 7.02 -34.80
N ASN A 118 23.24 6.05 -35.65
CA ASN A 118 23.77 6.04 -37.01
C ASN A 118 22.92 6.81 -38.02
N PRO A 119 21.57 6.69 -38.00
CA PRO A 119 20.77 7.40 -38.99
C PRO A 119 20.45 8.83 -38.62
N LYS A 120 20.75 9.21 -37.44
CA LYS A 120 20.57 10.60 -36.99
C LYS A 120 21.93 11.28 -36.83
#